data_2c2abfd8207ccb3e74e9ca20f73888eb
#
_entry.id   2c2abfd8207ccb3e74e9ca20f73888eb
#
_cell.length_a   1.000
_cell.length_b   1.000
_cell.length_c   1.000
_cell.angle_alpha   90.00
_cell.angle_beta   90.00
_cell.angle_gamma   90.00
#
_symmetry.space_group_name_H-M   'P 1'
#
loop_
_entity.id
_entity.type
_entity.pdbx_description
1 polymer ?
#
loop_
_entity_poly.entity_id
_entity_poly.type
_entity_poly.pdbx_seq_one_letter_code
_entity_poly.pdbx_strand_id
1 'polypeptide(L)' 'MVKLTLRQGEFIDIGENVRVIFSGGSANNIHLLVDAPR' A
#
# COMPACT_ATOMS: atom_id res chain seq x y z
N MET A 1 -7.68 -10.42 -13.24
CA MET A 1 -6.84 -10.25 -12.05
C MET A 1 -5.86 -9.10 -12.30
N VAL A 2 -5.73 -8.21 -11.36
CA VAL A 2 -4.81 -7.08 -11.48
C VAL A 2 -3.59 -7.33 -10.59
N LYS A 3 -2.43 -7.12 -11.15
CA LYS A 3 -1.18 -7.24 -10.40
C LYS A 3 -0.51 -5.87 -10.35
N LEU A 4 -0.18 -5.43 -9.14
CA LEU A 4 0.46 -4.14 -8.93
C LEU A 4 1.84 -4.35 -8.33
N THR A 5 2.78 -3.52 -8.74
CA THR A 5 4.14 -3.55 -8.20
C THR A 5 4.44 -2.17 -7.62
N LEU A 6 4.80 -2.14 -6.34
CA LEU A 6 5.09 -0.90 -5.63
C LEU A 6 6.51 -0.92 -5.09
N ARG A 7 7.14 0.24 -5.12
CA ARG A 7 8.41 0.45 -4.44
C ARG A 7 8.15 1.08 -3.08
N GLN A 8 9.15 0.99 -2.22
CA GLN A 8 9.04 1.61 -0.90
C GLN A 8 8.76 3.11 -1.03
N GLY A 9 7.76 3.57 -0.30
CA GLY A 9 7.33 4.96 -0.35
C GLY A 9 6.24 5.24 -1.37
N GLU A 10 5.95 4.28 -2.25
CA GLU A 10 4.87 4.43 -3.22
C GLU A 10 3.53 4.06 -2.61
N PHE A 11 2.47 4.52 -3.24
CA PHE A 11 1.13 4.27 -2.73
C PHE A 11 0.15 4.05 -3.88
N ILE A 12 -1.00 3.46 -3.53
CA ILE A 12 -2.14 3.35 -4.43
C ILE A 12 -3.37 3.90 -3.73
N ASP A 13 -4.28 4.47 -4.50
CA ASP A 13 -5.55 4.96 -4.00
C ASP A 13 -6.65 4.00 -4.42
N ILE A 14 -7.50 3.62 -3.46
CA ILE A 14 -8.64 2.78 -3.72
C ILE A 14 -9.88 3.61 -3.40
N GLY A 15 -10.64 3.93 -4.45
CA GLY A 15 -11.77 4.83 -4.28
C GLY A 15 -11.30 6.26 -4.00
N GLU A 16 -12.09 6.99 -3.26
CA GLU A 16 -11.82 8.40 -2.98
C GLU A 16 -11.12 8.63 -1.64
N ASN A 17 -11.27 7.70 -0.72
CA ASN A 17 -10.91 7.92 0.67
C ASN A 17 -9.87 6.95 1.22
N VAL A 18 -9.49 5.94 0.45
CA VAL A 18 -8.58 4.91 0.95
C VAL A 18 -7.26 4.98 0.22
N ARG A 19 -6.17 5.04 0.98
CA ARG A 19 -4.82 5.05 0.42
C ARG A 19 -4.00 3.95 1.10
N VAL A 20 -3.37 3.12 0.29
CA VAL A 20 -2.49 2.07 0.78
C VAL A 20 -1.06 2.44 0.39
N ILE A 21 -0.20 2.54 1.40
CA ILE A 21 1.18 2.98 1.22
C ILE A 21 2.10 1.83 1.54
N PHE A 22 3.02 1.52 0.63
CA PHE A 22 4.04 0.52 0.90
C PHE A 22 5.16 1.18 1.68
N SER A 23 5.28 0.86 2.96
CA SER A 23 6.27 1.49 3.83
C SER A 23 7.59 0.74 3.88
N GLY A 24 7.65 -0.45 3.30
CA GLY A 24 8.87 -1.23 3.26
C GLY A 24 8.67 -2.63 3.81
N GLY A 25 9.77 -3.33 4.01
CA GLY A 25 9.71 -4.68 4.54
C GLY A 25 10.88 -5.53 4.08
N SER A 26 10.81 -6.80 4.41
CA SER A 26 11.79 -7.79 4.00
C SER A 26 11.11 -8.89 3.19
N ALA A 27 11.87 -9.91 2.81
CA ALA A 27 11.34 -11.01 2.03
C ALA A 27 10.16 -11.71 2.72
N ASN A 28 10.15 -11.73 4.04
CA ASN A 28 9.12 -12.44 4.81
C ASN A 28 8.11 -11.50 5.48
N ASN A 29 8.38 -10.20 5.49
CA ASN A 29 7.53 -9.25 6.20
C ASN A 29 7.40 -7.99 5.35
N ILE A 30 6.17 -7.68 4.97
CA ILE A 30 5.86 -6.50 4.19
C ILE A 30 5.01 -5.58 5.05
N HIS A 31 5.40 -4.32 5.14
CA HIS A 31 4.70 -3.34 5.95
C HIS A 31 3.88 -2.43 5.06
N LEU A 32 2.59 -2.36 5.33
CA LEU A 32 1.66 -1.51 4.60
C LEU A 32 0.99 -0.57 5.60
N LEU A 33 0.79 0.66 5.18
CA LEU A 33 -0.01 1.62 5.92
C LEU A 33 -1.30 1.83 5.17
N VAL A 34 -2.41 1.76 5.89
CA VAL A 34 -3.73 1.96 5.28
C VAL A 34 -4.32 3.24 5.86
N ASP A 35 -4.49 4.24 5.02
CA ASP A 35 -5.12 5.50 5.39
C ASP A 35 -6.56 5.44 4.89
N ALA A 36 -7.48 5.25 5.80
CA ALA A 36 -8.89 5.10 5.48
C ALA A 36 -9.74 5.74 6.57
N PRO A 37 -10.91 6.27 6.21
CA PRO A 37 -11.83 6.78 7.22
C PRO A 37 -12.40 5.63 8.04
N ARG A 38 -12.78 5.93 9.25
CA ARG A 38 -13.43 4.95 10.11
C ARG A 38 -14.90 4.79 9.76
#